data_b3a659d063fbe8dd207b3a7a0bf7f8b1
#
_entry.id   b3a659d063fbe8dd207b3a7a0bf7f8b1
#
_cell.length_a   1.000
_cell.length_b   1.000
_cell.length_c   1.000
_cell.angle_alpha   90.00
_cell.angle_beta   90.00
_cell.angle_gamma   90.00
#
_symmetry.space_group_name_H-M   'P 1'
#
loop_
_entity.id
_entity.type
_entity.pdbx_description
1 polymer ?
#
loop_
_entity_poly.entity_id
_entity_poly.type
_entity_poly.pdbx_seq_one_letter_code
_entity_poly.pdbx_strand_id
1 'polypeptide(L)'
;KTASGKDFASTAKQDYSYDREKAKQLFAEGMKEEGLTKLNLTLEMTADVPQTKLVGDFMNDSWQKLPGLTISEKFVPFKQRLNDQTNQNFDIIYVNWYGDYAEPTTFLNLFTTSSPNNDGKWSNASYDATIKKALSTDAQKGSARDQDEQLGEKILFQDSAVNPVIWGQQVQLSNPKVSGIQYFTTGAGTIYKNAVKHDK
;
A
#
# COMPACT_ATOMS: atom_id res chain seq x y z
N LYS A 1 3.20 -3.54 14.65
CA LYS A 1 4.22 -3.31 15.68
C LYS A 1 5.55 -3.82 15.18
N THR A 2 6.66 -3.30 15.73
CA THR A 2 8.01 -3.81 15.48
C THR A 2 8.25 -5.12 16.25
N ALA A 3 9.32 -5.84 15.92
CA ALA A 3 9.74 -7.04 16.65
C ALA A 3 10.04 -6.74 18.14
N SER A 4 10.44 -5.51 18.47
CA SER A 4 10.62 -5.04 19.86
C SER A 4 9.31 -4.60 20.53
N GLY A 5 8.16 -4.71 19.87
CA GLY A 5 6.83 -4.37 20.37
C GLY A 5 6.44 -2.89 20.29
N LYS A 6 7.29 -2.03 19.75
CA LYS A 6 7.02 -0.60 19.55
C LYS A 6 6.07 -0.40 18.36
N ASP A 7 5.49 0.79 18.26
CA ASP A 7 4.79 1.19 17.04
C ASP A 7 5.79 1.49 15.92
N PHE A 8 5.65 0.80 14.79
CA PHE A 8 6.59 0.93 13.66
C PHE A 8 6.58 2.35 13.09
N ALA A 9 5.40 2.91 12.83
CA ALA A 9 5.27 4.24 12.24
C ALA A 9 5.96 5.33 13.10
N SER A 10 5.89 5.20 14.44
CA SER A 10 6.56 6.15 15.35
C SER A 10 8.09 6.02 15.37
N THR A 11 8.62 4.86 14.96
CA THR A 11 10.07 4.58 14.99
C THR A 11 10.72 4.76 13.62
N ALA A 12 10.04 4.44 12.54
CA ALA A 12 10.55 4.54 11.17
C ALA A 12 10.79 6.00 10.73
N LYS A 13 9.97 6.94 11.23
CA LYS A 13 10.11 8.39 11.00
C LYS A 13 10.29 8.76 9.51
N GLN A 14 9.66 8.01 8.62
CA GLN A 14 9.63 8.38 7.21
C GLN A 14 8.62 9.51 7.07
N ASP A 15 9.10 10.70 6.74
CA ASP A 15 8.25 11.86 6.49
C ASP A 15 8.09 12.03 4.97
N TYR A 16 6.87 11.75 4.52
CA TYR A 16 6.41 12.07 3.17
C TYR A 16 5.41 13.21 3.28
N SER A 17 5.90 14.36 3.73
CA SER A 17 5.08 15.55 3.81
C SER A 17 4.57 15.91 2.41
N TYR A 18 3.30 16.29 2.36
CA TYR A 18 2.70 16.80 1.14
C TYR A 18 3.39 18.10 0.74
N ASP A 19 4.13 18.08 -0.37
CA ASP A 19 4.81 19.25 -0.95
C ASP A 19 4.43 19.39 -2.43
N ARG A 20 3.43 20.22 -2.68
CA ARG A 20 2.89 20.45 -4.01
C ARG A 20 3.89 21.14 -4.95
N GLU A 21 4.66 22.07 -4.45
CA GLU A 21 5.61 22.81 -5.29
C GLU A 21 6.80 21.92 -5.65
N LYS A 22 7.27 21.11 -4.71
CA LYS A 22 8.29 20.10 -5.00
C LYS A 22 7.78 19.04 -5.99
N ALA A 23 6.53 18.60 -5.87
CA ALA A 23 5.93 17.66 -6.81
C ALA A 23 5.86 18.22 -8.23
N LYS A 24 5.46 19.48 -8.39
CA LYS A 24 5.46 20.15 -9.71
C LYS A 24 6.86 20.28 -10.30
N GLN A 25 7.83 20.66 -9.48
CA GLN A 25 9.22 20.77 -9.91
C GLN A 25 9.73 19.42 -10.42
N LEU A 26 9.61 18.35 -9.61
CA LEU A 26 10.09 17.01 -9.98
C LEU A 26 9.36 16.46 -11.22
N PHE A 27 8.06 16.71 -11.32
CA PHE A 27 7.30 16.30 -12.50
C PHE A 27 7.77 17.02 -13.76
N ALA A 28 8.02 18.33 -13.68
CA ALA A 28 8.52 19.11 -14.81
C ALA A 28 9.94 18.69 -15.21
N GLU A 29 10.80 18.37 -14.24
CA GLU A 29 12.13 17.81 -14.48
C GLU A 29 12.04 16.46 -15.22
N GLY A 30 11.24 15.51 -14.74
CA GLY A 30 11.03 14.22 -15.38
C GLY A 30 10.45 14.34 -16.79
N MET A 31 9.44 15.18 -16.99
CA MET A 31 8.90 15.44 -18.34
C MET A 31 9.97 15.97 -19.30
N LYS A 32 10.86 16.84 -18.84
CA LYS A 32 11.95 17.35 -19.63
C LYS A 32 13.01 16.29 -19.94
N GLU A 33 13.36 15.45 -18.96
CA GLU A 33 14.33 14.36 -19.13
C GLU A 33 13.84 13.35 -20.18
N GLU A 34 12.53 13.04 -20.16
CA GLU A 34 11.89 12.12 -21.11
C GLU A 34 11.54 12.80 -22.46
N GLY A 35 11.77 14.11 -22.61
CA GLY A 35 11.42 14.86 -23.82
C GLY A 35 9.92 14.98 -24.05
N LEU A 36 9.10 14.86 -23.01
CA LEU A 36 7.65 14.88 -23.09
C LEU A 36 7.09 16.28 -22.81
N THR A 37 6.04 16.64 -23.54
CA THR A 37 5.24 17.85 -23.29
C THR A 37 3.85 17.51 -22.75
N LYS A 38 3.41 16.28 -22.94
CA LYS A 38 2.14 15.74 -22.43
C LYS A 38 2.33 14.29 -22.03
N LEU A 39 1.66 13.88 -20.95
CA LEU A 39 1.61 12.51 -20.45
C LEU A 39 0.16 12.15 -20.17
N ASN A 40 -0.34 11.10 -20.82
CA ASN A 40 -1.69 10.58 -20.62
C ASN A 40 -1.58 9.19 -19.99
N LEU A 41 -2.16 9.01 -18.81
CA LEU A 41 -2.14 7.75 -18.08
C LEU A 41 -3.55 7.34 -17.67
N THR A 42 -3.76 6.06 -17.48
CA THR A 42 -5.00 5.49 -16.99
C THR A 42 -4.81 5.00 -15.56
N LEU A 43 -5.67 5.47 -14.65
CA LEU A 43 -5.77 4.95 -13.29
C LEU A 43 -6.84 3.86 -13.26
N GLU A 44 -6.40 2.62 -13.14
CA GLU A 44 -7.29 1.47 -13.04
C GLU A 44 -7.67 1.15 -11.61
N MET A 45 -8.97 0.96 -11.38
CA MET A 45 -9.56 0.71 -10.07
C MET A 45 -10.66 -0.34 -10.14
N THR A 46 -11.00 -0.97 -8.99
CA THR A 46 -12.15 -1.87 -8.94
C THR A 46 -13.47 -1.11 -8.87
N ALA A 47 -14.46 -1.56 -9.64
CA ALA A 47 -15.83 -1.02 -9.63
C ALA A 47 -16.67 -1.56 -8.47
N ASP A 48 -16.28 -2.69 -7.87
CA ASP A 48 -17.10 -3.42 -6.90
C ASP A 48 -17.12 -2.79 -5.49
N VAL A 49 -16.29 -1.77 -5.26
CA VAL A 49 -16.18 -1.05 -3.97
C VAL A 49 -16.52 0.42 -4.18
N PRO A 50 -17.66 0.91 -3.69
CA PRO A 50 -18.10 2.29 -3.94
C PRO A 50 -17.09 3.36 -3.48
N GLN A 51 -16.37 3.11 -2.40
CA GLN A 51 -15.37 4.03 -1.87
C GLN A 51 -14.17 4.23 -2.81
N THR A 52 -13.90 3.28 -3.69
CA THR A 52 -12.78 3.35 -4.64
C THR A 52 -12.92 4.56 -5.56
N LYS A 53 -14.15 4.89 -5.98
CA LYS A 53 -14.38 6.09 -6.80
C LYS A 53 -13.97 7.37 -6.08
N LEU A 54 -14.30 7.53 -4.81
CA LEU A 54 -13.92 8.72 -4.03
C LEU A 54 -12.40 8.86 -3.92
N VAL A 55 -11.69 7.75 -3.78
CA VAL A 55 -10.22 7.75 -3.77
C VAL A 55 -9.67 8.13 -5.14
N GLY A 56 -10.22 7.56 -6.20
CA GLY A 56 -9.84 7.90 -7.58
C GLY A 56 -10.03 9.36 -7.90
N ASP A 57 -11.22 9.89 -7.62
CA ASP A 57 -11.55 11.32 -7.82
C ASP A 57 -10.53 12.23 -7.06
N PHE A 58 -10.21 11.89 -5.81
CA PHE A 58 -9.22 12.65 -5.00
C PHE A 58 -7.81 12.59 -5.61
N MET A 59 -7.37 11.42 -6.04
CA MET A 59 -6.06 11.24 -6.68
C MET A 59 -5.99 12.02 -7.99
N ASN A 60 -7.02 11.87 -8.83
CA ASN A 60 -7.13 12.55 -10.13
C ASN A 60 -7.13 14.06 -9.98
N ASP A 61 -7.96 14.61 -9.08
CA ASP A 61 -7.98 16.05 -8.77
C ASP A 61 -6.63 16.58 -8.31
N SER A 62 -5.86 15.77 -7.60
CA SER A 62 -4.52 16.14 -7.14
C SER A 62 -3.51 16.15 -8.29
N TRP A 63 -3.52 15.13 -9.13
CA TRP A 63 -2.56 14.94 -10.22
C TRP A 63 -2.82 15.85 -11.42
N GLN A 64 -4.06 16.15 -11.76
CA GLN A 64 -4.41 17.12 -12.83
C GLN A 64 -3.84 18.52 -12.60
N LYS A 65 -3.37 18.83 -11.39
CA LYS A 65 -2.68 20.08 -11.09
C LYS A 65 -1.22 20.11 -11.58
N LEU A 66 -0.73 18.99 -12.09
CA LEU A 66 0.60 18.87 -12.71
C LEU A 66 0.49 19.23 -14.20
N PRO A 67 1.21 20.27 -14.68
CA PRO A 67 1.08 20.72 -16.05
C PRO A 67 1.49 19.65 -17.07
N GLY A 68 0.62 19.36 -18.02
CA GLY A 68 0.88 18.35 -19.06
C GLY A 68 0.46 16.92 -18.69
N LEU A 69 0.04 16.64 -17.46
CA LEU A 69 -0.51 15.36 -17.06
C LEU A 69 -2.02 15.28 -17.28
N THR A 70 -2.48 14.19 -17.84
CA THR A 70 -3.90 13.84 -17.92
C THR A 70 -4.09 12.43 -17.38
N ILE A 71 -4.98 12.26 -16.42
CA ILE A 71 -5.35 10.96 -15.88
C ILE A 71 -6.78 10.62 -16.27
N SER A 72 -6.96 9.46 -16.89
CA SER A 72 -8.26 8.86 -17.16
C SER A 72 -8.56 7.76 -16.14
N GLU A 73 -9.75 7.77 -15.54
CA GLU A 73 -10.16 6.72 -14.60
C GLU A 73 -10.81 5.57 -15.34
N LYS A 74 -10.39 4.35 -15.01
CA LYS A 74 -10.93 3.09 -15.55
C LYS A 74 -11.41 2.21 -14.40
N PHE A 75 -12.71 1.94 -14.36
CA PHE A 75 -13.33 1.08 -13.36
C PHE A 75 -13.65 -0.27 -13.98
N VAL A 76 -13.10 -1.33 -13.40
CA VAL A 76 -13.30 -2.72 -13.86
C VAL A 76 -13.77 -3.62 -12.72
N PRO A 77 -14.43 -4.75 -12.99
CA PRO A 77 -14.71 -5.77 -11.98
C PRO A 77 -13.43 -6.27 -11.32
N PHE A 78 -13.51 -6.63 -10.04
CA PHE A 78 -12.35 -7.09 -9.26
C PHE A 78 -11.53 -8.18 -9.96
N LYS A 79 -12.21 -9.17 -10.56
CA LYS A 79 -11.54 -10.25 -11.29
C LYS A 79 -10.75 -9.74 -12.51
N GLN A 80 -11.30 -8.75 -13.24
CA GLN A 80 -10.59 -8.12 -14.36
C GLN A 80 -9.37 -7.36 -13.87
N ARG A 81 -9.51 -6.56 -12.79
CA ARG A 81 -8.37 -5.85 -12.21
C ARG A 81 -7.24 -6.80 -11.79
N LEU A 82 -7.56 -7.95 -11.17
CA LEU A 82 -6.55 -8.95 -10.83
C LEU A 82 -5.85 -9.53 -12.07
N ASN A 83 -6.59 -9.72 -13.17
CA ASN A 83 -6.01 -10.18 -14.42
C ASN A 83 -5.08 -9.13 -15.05
N ASP A 84 -5.51 -7.87 -15.10
CA ASP A 84 -4.71 -6.76 -15.61
C ASP A 84 -3.46 -6.54 -14.75
N GLN A 85 -3.58 -6.64 -13.43
CA GLN A 85 -2.50 -6.59 -12.45
C GLN A 85 -1.45 -7.69 -12.71
N THR A 86 -1.88 -8.94 -12.82
CA THR A 86 -1.00 -10.09 -13.07
C THR A 86 -0.27 -10.00 -14.42
N ASN A 87 -0.94 -9.50 -15.45
CA ASN A 87 -0.41 -9.38 -16.81
C ASN A 87 0.28 -8.02 -17.06
N GLN A 88 0.35 -7.13 -16.05
CA GLN A 88 0.91 -5.78 -16.17
C GLN A 88 0.24 -4.93 -17.25
N ASN A 89 -1.06 -5.10 -17.44
CA ASN A 89 -1.86 -4.38 -18.44
C ASN A 89 -2.51 -3.13 -17.82
N PHE A 90 -1.70 -2.25 -17.24
CA PHE A 90 -2.12 -1.00 -16.61
C PHE A 90 -0.99 0.05 -16.68
N ASP A 91 -1.35 1.33 -16.64
CA ASP A 91 -0.40 2.41 -16.42
C ASP A 91 -0.24 2.67 -14.91
N ILE A 92 -1.35 2.92 -14.23
CA ILE A 92 -1.43 3.07 -12.78
C ILE A 92 -2.55 2.16 -12.28
N ILE A 93 -2.30 1.40 -11.23
CA ILE A 93 -3.30 0.54 -10.61
C ILE A 93 -3.46 0.86 -9.13
N TYR A 94 -4.70 1.03 -8.67
CA TYR A 94 -5.01 1.22 -7.26
C TYR A 94 -5.32 -0.11 -6.59
N VAL A 95 -4.55 -0.46 -5.58
CA VAL A 95 -4.64 -1.74 -4.86
C VAL A 95 -4.74 -1.49 -3.36
N ASN A 96 -5.62 -2.23 -2.69
CA ASN A 96 -5.67 -2.29 -1.23
C ASN A 96 -4.98 -3.57 -0.74
N TRP A 97 -4.23 -3.45 0.34
CA TRP A 97 -3.68 -4.60 1.03
C TRP A 97 -4.03 -4.58 2.51
N TYR A 98 -4.51 -5.70 3.01
CA TYR A 98 -4.71 -5.93 4.44
C TYR A 98 -3.56 -6.79 4.96
N GLY A 99 -2.94 -6.38 6.06
CA GLY A 99 -1.85 -7.16 6.64
C GLY A 99 -2.31 -8.56 7.05
N ASP A 100 -1.56 -9.59 6.66
CA ASP A 100 -1.86 -10.99 7.03
C ASP A 100 -1.53 -11.25 8.50
N TYR A 101 -0.57 -10.50 9.04
CA TYR A 101 -0.13 -10.55 10.44
C TYR A 101 0.32 -9.15 10.93
N ALA A 102 0.36 -8.97 12.24
CA ALA A 102 0.59 -7.65 12.87
C ALA A 102 2.10 -7.32 12.98
N GLU A 103 2.80 -7.23 11.84
CA GLU A 103 4.23 -6.97 11.77
C GLU A 103 4.59 -6.33 10.41
N PRO A 104 5.60 -5.43 10.31
CA PRO A 104 5.89 -4.66 9.10
C PRO A 104 6.16 -5.46 7.85
N THR A 105 6.80 -6.62 7.96
CA THR A 105 7.13 -7.46 6.80
C THR A 105 5.91 -7.98 6.04
N THR A 106 4.70 -7.96 6.66
CA THR A 106 3.45 -8.27 5.93
C THR A 106 3.21 -7.34 4.74
N PHE A 107 3.75 -6.11 4.80
CA PHE A 107 3.71 -5.13 3.72
C PHE A 107 5.03 -5.08 2.94
N LEU A 108 6.17 -5.05 3.65
CA LEU A 108 7.47 -4.90 3.00
C LEU A 108 7.80 -6.09 2.08
N ASN A 109 7.44 -7.31 2.46
CA ASN A 109 7.70 -8.49 1.63
C ASN A 109 6.94 -8.50 0.28
N LEU A 110 5.92 -7.66 0.13
CA LEU A 110 5.16 -7.54 -1.13
C LEU A 110 6.02 -7.03 -2.29
N PHE A 111 7.05 -6.22 -1.99
CA PHE A 111 7.83 -5.47 -2.98
C PHE A 111 9.21 -6.07 -3.26
N THR A 112 9.54 -7.24 -2.70
CA THR A 112 10.77 -7.93 -3.11
C THR A 112 10.70 -8.34 -4.58
N THR A 113 11.85 -8.35 -5.26
CA THR A 113 11.94 -8.64 -6.70
C THR A 113 11.23 -9.94 -7.09
N SER A 114 11.29 -10.97 -6.24
CA SER A 114 10.66 -12.28 -6.48
C SER A 114 9.22 -12.38 -6.00
N SER A 115 8.67 -11.36 -5.37
CA SER A 115 7.30 -11.41 -4.85
C SER A 115 6.26 -11.46 -5.96
N PRO A 116 5.29 -12.37 -5.90
CA PRO A 116 4.18 -12.40 -6.86
C PRO A 116 3.25 -11.18 -6.74
N ASN A 117 3.34 -10.44 -5.64
CA ASN A 117 2.54 -9.24 -5.37
C ASN A 117 3.26 -7.93 -5.76
N ASN A 118 4.48 -8.04 -6.29
CA ASN A 118 5.23 -6.89 -6.81
C ASN A 118 4.77 -6.61 -8.25
N ASP A 119 3.59 -6.03 -8.38
CA ASP A 119 2.92 -5.83 -9.66
C ASP A 119 3.64 -4.80 -10.55
N GLY A 120 4.27 -3.79 -9.96
CA GLY A 120 5.10 -2.82 -10.67
C GLY A 120 6.45 -3.38 -11.16
N LYS A 121 6.79 -4.61 -10.81
CA LYS A 121 8.06 -5.29 -11.13
C LYS A 121 9.30 -4.46 -10.78
N TRP A 122 9.17 -3.61 -9.78
CA TRP A 122 10.33 -2.91 -9.23
C TRP A 122 11.36 -3.91 -8.70
N SER A 123 12.63 -3.59 -8.87
CA SER A 123 13.73 -4.46 -8.45
C SER A 123 14.85 -3.65 -7.84
N ASN A 124 15.22 -3.99 -6.61
CA ASN A 124 16.34 -3.39 -5.90
C ASN A 124 17.04 -4.43 -5.03
N ALA A 125 18.28 -4.78 -5.41
CA ALA A 125 19.07 -5.82 -4.73
C ALA A 125 19.35 -5.48 -3.26
N SER A 126 19.53 -4.20 -2.91
CA SER A 126 19.72 -3.76 -1.52
C SER A 126 18.46 -3.94 -0.70
N TYR A 127 17.28 -3.66 -1.28
CA TYR A 127 16.00 -3.93 -0.65
C TYR A 127 15.82 -5.42 -0.39
N ASP A 128 16.01 -6.25 -1.41
CA ASP A 128 15.84 -7.70 -1.30
C ASP A 128 16.76 -8.30 -0.22
N ALA A 129 18.03 -7.86 -0.19
CA ALA A 129 18.99 -8.29 0.83
C ALA A 129 18.57 -7.86 2.24
N THR A 130 18.03 -6.63 2.37
CA THR A 130 17.58 -6.07 3.65
C THR A 130 16.36 -6.83 4.18
N ILE A 131 15.34 -7.05 3.35
CA ILE A 131 14.14 -7.80 3.75
C ILE A 131 14.46 -9.26 4.04
N LYS A 132 15.30 -9.89 3.22
CA LYS A 132 15.78 -11.24 3.48
C LYS A 132 16.50 -11.36 4.83
N LYS A 133 17.34 -10.38 5.17
CA LYS A 133 18.06 -10.33 6.45
C LYS A 133 17.11 -10.20 7.63
N ALA A 134 16.11 -9.29 7.56
CA ALA A 134 15.05 -9.14 8.55
C ALA A 134 14.29 -10.44 8.81
N LEU A 135 14.02 -11.21 7.75
CA LEU A 135 13.26 -12.46 7.80
C LEU A 135 14.10 -13.71 8.12
N SER A 136 15.41 -13.61 8.14
CA SER A 136 16.30 -14.75 8.37
C SER A 136 17.31 -14.49 9.51
N THR A 137 18.45 -13.89 9.20
CA THR A 137 19.57 -13.70 10.13
C THR A 137 19.21 -12.88 11.37
N ASP A 138 18.34 -11.88 11.21
CA ASP A 138 17.92 -10.97 12.27
C ASP A 138 16.47 -11.21 12.74
N ALA A 139 15.81 -12.26 12.23
CA ALA A 139 14.42 -12.58 12.52
C ALA A 139 14.06 -12.63 14.03
N GLN A 140 14.99 -13.09 14.86
CA GLN A 140 14.83 -13.19 16.31
C GLN A 140 15.61 -12.12 17.09
N LYS A 141 16.21 -11.14 16.41
CA LYS A 141 17.07 -10.13 17.03
C LYS A 141 16.37 -8.77 17.14
N GLY A 142 15.20 -8.72 17.70
CA GLY A 142 14.40 -7.52 18.01
C GLY A 142 14.83 -6.22 17.33
N SER A 143 15.76 -5.47 17.93
CA SER A 143 16.17 -4.16 17.40
C SER A 143 16.93 -4.22 16.07
N ALA A 144 17.67 -5.29 15.78
CA ALA A 144 18.35 -5.43 14.48
C ALA A 144 17.33 -5.65 13.37
N ARG A 145 16.33 -6.48 13.61
CA ARG A 145 15.19 -6.66 12.70
C ARG A 145 14.43 -5.37 12.49
N ASP A 146 14.13 -4.62 13.55
CA ASP A 146 13.45 -3.32 13.44
C ASP A 146 14.24 -2.34 12.56
N GLN A 147 15.58 -2.34 12.65
CA GLN A 147 16.45 -1.50 11.81
C GLN A 147 16.43 -1.93 10.34
N ASP A 148 16.47 -3.23 10.07
CA ASP A 148 16.37 -3.76 8.70
C ASP A 148 15.01 -3.41 8.08
N GLU A 149 13.91 -3.52 8.81
CA GLU A 149 12.57 -3.16 8.36
C GLU A 149 12.45 -1.66 8.05
N GLN A 150 13.00 -0.79 8.91
CA GLN A 150 13.04 0.66 8.68
C GLN A 150 13.91 1.03 7.48
N LEU A 151 15.04 0.35 7.29
CA LEU A 151 15.89 0.54 6.11
C LEU A 151 15.17 0.10 4.84
N GLY A 152 14.47 -1.05 4.88
CA GLY A 152 13.66 -1.52 3.76
C GLY A 152 12.59 -0.51 3.37
N GLU A 153 11.81 0.00 4.31
CA GLU A 153 10.82 1.04 4.05
C GLU A 153 11.46 2.29 3.42
N LYS A 154 12.61 2.73 3.96
CA LYS A 154 13.34 3.89 3.43
C LYS A 154 13.75 3.69 1.96
N ILE A 155 14.31 2.53 1.61
CA ILE A 155 14.71 2.21 0.23
C ILE A 155 13.48 2.22 -0.70
N LEU A 156 12.40 1.54 -0.29
CA LEU A 156 11.14 1.44 -1.04
C LEU A 156 10.60 2.82 -1.43
N PHE A 157 10.63 3.74 -0.50
CA PHE A 157 10.14 5.10 -0.72
C PHE A 157 11.11 6.00 -1.47
N GLN A 158 12.42 5.88 -1.23
CA GLN A 158 13.42 6.65 -1.98
C GLN A 158 13.37 6.34 -3.48
N ASP A 159 13.08 5.09 -3.83
CA ASP A 159 12.92 4.67 -5.22
C ASP A 159 11.50 4.92 -5.76
N SER A 160 10.59 5.45 -4.95
CA SER A 160 9.17 5.65 -5.31
C SER A 160 8.50 4.38 -5.88
N ALA A 161 8.89 3.21 -5.37
CA ALA A 161 8.41 1.91 -5.86
C ALA A 161 6.90 1.70 -5.62
N VAL A 162 6.34 2.38 -4.64
CA VAL A 162 4.91 2.39 -4.31
C VAL A 162 4.52 3.76 -3.77
N ASN A 163 3.30 4.18 -4.05
CA ASN A 163 2.72 5.41 -3.49
C ASN A 163 1.58 5.07 -2.52
N PRO A 164 1.80 5.11 -1.20
CA PRO A 164 0.73 4.94 -0.21
C PRO A 164 -0.24 6.11 -0.25
N VAL A 165 -1.53 5.84 -0.42
CA VAL A 165 -2.55 6.87 -0.62
C VAL A 165 -3.38 7.10 0.63
N ILE A 166 -3.93 6.03 1.21
CA ILE A 166 -4.85 6.11 2.35
C ILE A 166 -4.68 4.95 3.32
N TRP A 167 -5.06 5.18 4.56
CA TRP A 167 -5.36 4.13 5.53
C TRP A 167 -6.87 3.87 5.54
N GLY A 168 -7.26 2.66 5.15
CA GLY A 168 -8.65 2.23 5.24
C GLY A 168 -9.09 2.07 6.70
N GLN A 169 -10.30 2.54 7.02
CA GLN A 169 -10.93 2.29 8.31
C GLN A 169 -12.09 1.31 8.12
N GLN A 170 -12.17 0.31 8.97
CA GLN A 170 -13.29 -0.61 9.02
C GLN A 170 -14.20 -0.25 10.19
N VAL A 171 -15.41 0.20 9.88
CA VAL A 171 -16.46 0.45 10.88
C VAL A 171 -17.27 -0.82 11.07
N GLN A 172 -17.42 -1.25 12.31
CA GLN A 172 -18.17 -2.45 12.65
C GLN A 172 -19.32 -2.09 13.58
N LEU A 173 -20.54 -2.45 13.16
CA LEU A 173 -21.73 -2.33 13.95
C LEU A 173 -22.15 -3.71 14.45
N SER A 174 -22.15 -3.91 15.74
CA SER A 174 -22.61 -5.15 16.36
C SER A 174 -23.87 -4.94 17.17
N ASN A 175 -24.80 -5.89 17.10
CA ASN A 175 -25.97 -5.88 17.96
C ASN A 175 -25.53 -6.16 19.42
N PRO A 176 -25.93 -5.35 20.42
CA PRO A 176 -25.54 -5.54 21.82
C PRO A 176 -26.01 -6.88 22.39
N LYS A 177 -26.99 -7.54 21.76
CA LYS A 177 -27.44 -8.88 22.11
C LYS A 177 -26.55 -9.99 21.55
N VAL A 178 -25.44 -9.66 20.86
CA VAL A 178 -24.47 -10.63 20.34
C VAL A 178 -23.15 -10.46 21.07
N SER A 179 -22.66 -11.54 21.65
CA SER A 179 -21.34 -11.59 22.31
C SER A 179 -20.42 -12.61 21.63
N GLY A 180 -19.14 -12.65 22.02
CA GLY A 180 -18.17 -13.63 21.55
C GLY A 180 -17.61 -13.41 20.16
N ILE A 181 -17.94 -12.28 19.49
CA ILE A 181 -17.28 -11.88 18.24
C ILE A 181 -15.89 -11.35 18.57
N GLN A 182 -14.90 -11.81 17.84
CA GLN A 182 -13.51 -11.34 17.96
C GLN A 182 -13.14 -10.52 16.74
N TYR A 183 -12.54 -9.35 16.96
CA TYR A 183 -12.12 -8.40 15.92
C TYR A 183 -10.59 -8.31 15.90
N PHE A 184 -10.02 -8.37 14.71
CA PHE A 184 -8.60 -8.27 14.46
C PHE A 184 -8.33 -7.19 13.40
N THR A 185 -7.22 -6.53 13.51
CA THR A 185 -6.77 -5.53 12.53
C THR A 185 -6.02 -6.16 11.35
N THR A 186 -5.72 -7.45 11.44
CA THR A 186 -4.97 -8.22 10.43
C THR A 186 -5.61 -9.60 10.21
N GLY A 187 -5.23 -10.29 9.16
CA GLY A 187 -5.70 -11.62 8.84
C GLY A 187 -7.20 -11.66 8.53
N ALA A 188 -7.94 -12.57 9.15
CA ALA A 188 -9.37 -12.76 8.89
C ALA A 188 -10.27 -11.58 9.29
N GLY A 189 -9.75 -10.58 9.99
CA GLY A 189 -10.49 -9.40 10.44
C GLY A 189 -11.53 -9.72 11.53
N THR A 190 -12.48 -10.60 11.30
CA THR A 190 -13.55 -10.95 12.25
C THR A 190 -13.75 -12.45 12.35
N ILE A 191 -13.79 -12.96 13.60
CA ILE A 191 -14.05 -14.38 13.89
C ILE A 191 -15.35 -14.50 14.67
N TYR A 192 -16.28 -15.28 14.13
CA TYR A 192 -17.61 -15.54 14.70
C TYR A 192 -17.73 -16.90 15.40
N LYS A 193 -16.65 -17.66 15.52
CA LYS A 193 -16.66 -19.04 16.06
C LYS A 193 -17.35 -19.17 17.42
N ASN A 194 -17.18 -18.14 18.26
CA ASN A 194 -17.74 -18.11 19.61
C ASN A 194 -18.91 -17.11 19.74
N ALA A 195 -19.48 -16.66 18.63
CA ALA A 195 -20.59 -15.72 18.67
C ALA A 195 -21.86 -16.38 19.23
N VAL A 196 -22.46 -15.72 20.20
CA VAL A 196 -23.71 -16.16 20.86
C VAL A 196 -24.71 -15.01 20.81
N LYS A 197 -25.93 -15.30 20.37
CA LYS A 197 -27.05 -14.37 20.45
C LYS A 197 -27.81 -14.59 21.76
N HIS A 198 -28.10 -13.51 22.47
CA HIS A 198 -28.87 -13.49 23.70
C HIS A 198 -30.27 -12.95 23.44
N ASP A 199 -31.28 -13.62 23.96
CA ASP A 199 -32.69 -13.25 23.73
C ASP A 199 -33.20 -12.10 24.63
N LYS A 200 -32.40 -11.66 25.61
CA LYS A 200 -32.73 -10.55 26.55
C LYS A 200 -31.67 -9.46 26.49
#